data_fc771f839addf5220c3047ee0a76ea4f
#
_entry.id   fc771f839addf5220c3047ee0a76ea4f
#
_cell.length_a   1.000
_cell.length_b   1.000
_cell.length_c   1.000
_cell.angle_alpha   90.00
_cell.angle_beta   90.00
_cell.angle_gamma   90.00
#
_symmetry.space_group_name_H-M   'P 1'
#
loop_
_entity.id
_entity.type
_entity.pdbx_description
1 polymer ?
#
loop_
_entity_poly.entity_id
_entity_poly.type
_entity_poly.pdbx_seq_one_letter_code
_entity_poly.pdbx_strand_id
1 'polypeptide(L)'
;MTNLKLITTETFGDLSCNFYRNMNDDILLTREQIGIALDYKYPNDALSKIHKRHKDRLDELSVVKKIKCKDGKFYNSCLYTLEGALLICSLSHQEKAIDFSQWLLNISNTNENIKVINSRNEIEFMKLLKDFLDEYKIKYIQQYKFENYRIDLYLTELKIAIEYDEEGHKYYPYESQEYREKYISQKLGCKFIRLNDDDSYGKNIAIVSKEII
;
A
#
# COMPACT_ATOMS: atom_id res chain seq x y z
N MET A 1 -1.87 7.59 -16.95
CA MET A 1 -1.41 8.63 -16.02
C MET A 1 -0.84 7.94 -14.78
N THR A 2 0.27 8.42 -14.25
CA THR A 2 0.88 7.81 -13.05
C THR A 2 0.08 8.25 -11.83
N ASN A 3 -0.75 7.35 -11.29
CA ASN A 3 -1.54 7.59 -10.07
C ASN A 3 -0.64 7.48 -8.82
N LEU A 4 0.44 8.26 -8.81
CA LEU A 4 1.40 8.31 -7.72
C LEU A 4 1.48 9.75 -7.24
N LYS A 5 1.17 10.00 -5.97
CA LYS A 5 1.18 11.32 -5.36
C LYS A 5 2.36 11.42 -4.39
N LEU A 6 3.17 12.48 -4.51
CA LEU A 6 4.12 12.85 -3.46
C LEU A 6 3.33 13.37 -2.27
N ILE A 7 3.50 12.74 -1.10
CA ILE A 7 2.76 13.11 0.12
C ILE A 7 3.60 13.95 1.07
N THR A 8 4.87 13.62 1.23
CA THR A 8 5.80 14.38 2.05
C THR A 8 7.24 14.11 1.64
N THR A 9 8.13 14.98 2.08
CA THR A 9 9.58 14.80 1.97
C THR A 9 10.18 14.94 3.36
N GLU A 10 10.85 13.89 3.83
CA GLU A 10 11.49 13.82 5.14
C GLU A 10 12.99 13.69 5.00
N THR A 11 13.74 14.03 6.03
CA THR A 11 15.19 14.06 5.97
C THR A 11 15.82 12.94 6.81
N PHE A 12 16.68 12.14 6.20
CA PHE A 12 17.53 11.15 6.87
C PHE A 12 19.00 11.56 6.70
N GLY A 13 19.60 12.09 7.75
CA GLY A 13 20.89 12.78 7.65
C GLY A 13 20.81 13.95 6.65
N ASP A 14 21.66 13.93 5.63
CA ASP A 14 21.66 14.94 4.55
C ASP A 14 20.77 14.54 3.36
N LEU A 15 20.13 13.38 3.40
CA LEU A 15 19.31 12.86 2.32
C LEU A 15 17.84 13.28 2.48
N SER A 16 17.30 13.94 1.45
CA SER A 16 15.85 14.17 1.35
C SER A 16 15.17 12.94 0.75
N CYS A 17 14.32 12.28 1.52
CA CYS A 17 13.53 11.12 1.13
C CYS A 17 12.09 11.54 0.78
N ASN A 18 11.69 11.30 -0.46
CA ASN A 18 10.34 11.53 -0.93
C ASN A 18 9.48 10.29 -0.67
N PHE A 19 8.36 10.49 0.00
CA PHE A 19 7.35 9.46 0.21
C PHE A 19 6.21 9.67 -0.77
N TYR A 20 5.87 8.61 -1.46
CA TYR A 20 4.78 8.61 -2.44
C TYR A 20 3.66 7.71 -1.96
N ARG A 21 2.43 8.04 -2.33
CA ARG A 21 1.25 7.20 -2.11
C ARG A 21 0.67 6.78 -3.46
N ASN A 22 0.33 5.51 -3.60
CA ASN A 22 -0.39 5.00 -4.75
C ASN A 22 -1.90 4.94 -4.47
N MET A 23 -2.70 4.46 -5.42
CA MET A 23 -4.16 4.33 -5.28
C MET A 23 -4.60 3.17 -4.36
N ASN A 24 -3.67 2.36 -3.89
CA ASN A 24 -3.91 1.30 -2.91
C ASN A 24 -3.48 1.73 -1.50
N ASP A 25 -3.28 3.03 -1.29
CA ASP A 25 -2.75 3.63 -0.06
C ASP A 25 -1.36 3.15 0.38
N ASP A 26 -0.66 2.37 -0.48
CA ASP A 26 0.72 1.98 -0.17
C ASP A 26 1.64 3.19 -0.13
N ILE A 27 2.42 3.28 0.93
CA ILE A 27 3.51 4.25 1.06
C ILE A 27 4.74 3.70 0.35
N LEU A 28 5.29 4.47 -0.56
CA LEU A 28 6.33 4.02 -1.48
C LEU A 28 7.56 4.93 -1.43
N LEU A 29 8.74 4.30 -1.42
CA LEU A 29 10.04 4.96 -1.59
C LEU A 29 10.71 4.44 -2.87
N THR A 30 11.51 5.26 -3.53
CA THR A 30 12.25 4.83 -4.71
C THR A 30 13.43 3.94 -4.33
N ARG A 31 13.75 3.00 -5.22
CA ARG A 31 14.96 2.16 -5.11
C ARG A 31 16.21 2.99 -4.88
N GLU A 32 16.35 4.07 -5.64
CA GLU A 32 17.51 4.96 -5.58
C GLU A 32 17.65 5.61 -4.20
N GLN A 33 16.56 6.16 -3.64
CA GLN A 33 16.57 6.77 -2.31
C GLN A 33 16.97 5.79 -1.22
N ILE A 34 16.39 4.59 -1.22
CA ILE A 34 16.76 3.54 -0.27
C ILE A 34 18.24 3.19 -0.39
N GLY A 35 18.73 3.02 -1.61
CA GLY A 35 20.14 2.68 -1.83
C GLY A 35 21.12 3.79 -1.40
N ILE A 36 20.76 5.08 -1.59
CA ILE A 36 21.53 6.21 -1.10
C ILE A 36 21.50 6.25 0.43
N ALA A 37 20.32 6.07 1.05
CA ALA A 37 20.18 6.04 2.50
C ALA A 37 21.04 4.95 3.15
N LEU A 38 21.18 3.81 2.46
CA LEU A 38 22.02 2.70 2.90
C LEU A 38 23.51 2.87 2.55
N ASP A 39 23.90 4.00 1.96
CA ASP A 39 25.29 4.34 1.60
C ASP A 39 25.91 3.43 0.53
N TYR A 40 25.11 2.92 -0.40
CA TYR A 40 25.64 2.18 -1.53
C TYR A 40 26.27 3.12 -2.56
N LYS A 41 27.50 2.83 -3.00
CA LYS A 41 28.18 3.58 -4.07
C LYS A 41 27.37 3.59 -5.40
N TYR A 42 26.69 2.49 -5.69
CA TYR A 42 25.81 2.31 -6.87
C TYR A 42 24.44 1.83 -6.41
N PRO A 43 23.56 2.77 -5.95
CA PRO A 43 22.31 2.46 -5.28
C PRO A 43 21.38 1.53 -6.08
N ASN A 44 21.10 1.87 -7.32
CA ASN A 44 20.19 1.11 -8.17
C ASN A 44 20.70 -0.30 -8.48
N ASP A 45 22.00 -0.45 -8.73
CA ASP A 45 22.60 -1.75 -9.05
C ASP A 45 22.65 -2.66 -7.81
N ALA A 46 23.03 -2.11 -6.66
CA ALA A 46 23.09 -2.83 -5.41
C ALA A 46 21.72 -3.38 -5.02
N LEU A 47 20.70 -2.51 -5.01
CA LEU A 47 19.34 -2.91 -4.66
C LEU A 47 18.70 -3.82 -5.72
N SER A 48 19.06 -3.67 -7.00
CA SER A 48 18.62 -4.61 -8.04
C SER A 48 19.14 -6.03 -7.81
N LYS A 49 20.39 -6.15 -7.33
CA LYS A 49 20.98 -7.46 -6.97
C LYS A 49 20.31 -8.07 -5.75
N ILE A 50 20.02 -7.26 -4.71
CA ILE A 50 19.26 -7.70 -3.53
C ILE A 50 17.88 -8.18 -3.98
N HIS A 51 17.17 -7.39 -4.77
CA HIS A 51 15.84 -7.73 -5.28
C HIS A 51 15.85 -9.07 -6.05
N LYS A 52 16.80 -9.26 -6.97
CA LYS A 52 16.90 -10.51 -7.75
C LYS A 52 17.12 -11.75 -6.88
N ARG A 53 17.87 -11.63 -5.78
CA ARG A 53 18.13 -12.76 -4.86
C ARG A 53 16.91 -13.10 -4.02
N HIS A 54 16.05 -12.13 -3.74
CA HIS A 54 14.87 -12.26 -2.88
C HIS A 54 13.59 -11.87 -3.63
N LYS A 55 13.53 -12.29 -4.89
CA LYS A 55 12.47 -11.91 -5.83
C LYS A 55 11.09 -12.33 -5.35
N ASP A 56 10.98 -13.52 -4.82
CA ASP A 56 9.77 -14.11 -4.23
C ASP A 56 9.10 -13.23 -3.17
N ARG A 57 9.92 -12.51 -2.39
CA ARG A 57 9.43 -11.61 -1.32
C ARG A 57 9.30 -10.16 -1.77
N LEU A 58 10.23 -9.66 -2.59
CA LEU A 58 10.30 -8.25 -2.95
C LEU A 58 9.42 -7.88 -4.16
N ASP A 59 9.05 -8.83 -5.02
CA ASP A 59 8.10 -8.56 -6.12
C ASP A 59 6.75 -8.09 -5.57
N GLU A 60 6.27 -8.71 -4.48
CA GLU A 60 5.01 -8.35 -3.85
C GLU A 60 5.03 -7.00 -3.12
N LEU A 61 6.22 -6.58 -2.69
CA LEU A 61 6.47 -5.35 -1.94
C LEU A 61 7.02 -4.22 -2.81
N SER A 62 6.88 -4.33 -4.14
CA SER A 62 7.41 -3.34 -5.07
C SER A 62 6.50 -3.09 -6.27
N VAL A 63 6.62 -1.91 -6.83
CA VAL A 63 5.93 -1.52 -8.06
C VAL A 63 6.86 -0.73 -8.98
N VAL A 64 6.67 -0.85 -10.30
CA VAL A 64 7.38 -0.02 -11.28
C VAL A 64 6.44 1.07 -11.77
N LYS A 65 6.81 2.33 -11.56
CA LYS A 65 6.04 3.50 -11.98
C LYS A 65 6.94 4.54 -12.64
N LYS A 66 6.35 5.38 -13.48
CA LYS A 66 7.04 6.54 -14.05
C LYS A 66 7.08 7.66 -13.02
N ILE A 67 8.28 8.14 -12.70
CA ILE A 67 8.51 9.29 -11.81
C ILE A 67 9.16 10.40 -12.60
N LYS A 68 8.73 11.63 -12.34
CA LYS A 68 9.34 12.83 -12.88
C LYS A 68 10.65 13.11 -12.13
N CYS A 69 11.76 13.11 -12.86
CA CYS A 69 13.08 13.44 -12.32
C CYS A 69 13.37 14.94 -12.35
N LYS A 70 14.49 15.34 -11.73
CA LYS A 70 14.92 16.76 -11.66
C LYS A 70 15.12 17.41 -13.03
N ASP A 71 15.44 16.63 -14.07
CA ASP A 71 15.57 17.06 -15.46
C ASP A 71 14.22 17.30 -16.16
N GLY A 72 13.11 17.14 -15.44
CA GLY A 72 11.74 17.30 -15.94
C GLY A 72 11.21 16.11 -16.74
N LYS A 73 12.02 15.09 -17.00
CA LYS A 73 11.63 13.88 -17.75
C LYS A 73 11.08 12.79 -16.84
N PHE A 74 10.32 11.87 -17.42
CA PHE A 74 9.75 10.73 -16.72
C PHE A 74 10.55 9.48 -16.98
N TYR A 75 10.96 8.79 -15.91
CA TYR A 75 11.68 7.52 -15.97
C TYR A 75 10.93 6.43 -15.21
N ASN A 76 11.02 5.20 -15.73
CA ASN A 76 10.52 4.04 -14.99
C ASN A 76 11.40 3.82 -13.77
N SER A 77 10.80 3.95 -12.60
CA SER A 77 11.47 3.75 -11.31
C SER A 77 10.81 2.59 -10.57
N CYS A 78 11.62 1.73 -9.98
CA CYS A 78 11.13 0.74 -9.04
C CYS A 78 10.98 1.41 -7.68
N LEU A 79 9.80 1.26 -7.10
CA LEU A 79 9.49 1.73 -5.76
C LEU A 79 9.17 0.53 -4.88
N TYR A 80 9.46 0.65 -3.61
CA TYR A 80 9.16 -0.35 -2.60
C TYR A 80 8.17 0.22 -1.60
N THR A 81 7.28 -0.63 -1.11
CA THR A 81 6.46 -0.31 0.06
C THR A 81 7.36 -0.07 1.26
N LEU A 82 6.80 0.49 2.33
CA LEU A 82 7.55 0.66 3.58
C LEU A 82 8.09 -0.68 4.10
N GLU A 83 7.27 -1.75 4.03
CA GLU A 83 7.68 -3.11 4.36
C GLU A 83 8.80 -3.61 3.45
N GLY A 84 8.72 -3.34 2.15
CA GLY A 84 9.77 -3.67 1.19
C GLY A 84 11.08 -2.94 1.49
N ALA A 85 11.01 -1.67 1.89
CA ALA A 85 12.18 -0.91 2.31
C ALA A 85 12.81 -1.48 3.60
N LEU A 86 12.00 -1.83 4.60
CA LEU A 86 12.45 -2.47 5.84
C LEU A 86 13.06 -3.85 5.57
N LEU A 87 12.46 -4.64 4.67
CA LEU A 87 13.02 -5.92 4.25
C LEU A 87 14.38 -5.73 3.56
N ILE A 88 14.54 -4.74 2.69
CA ILE A 88 15.83 -4.42 2.07
C ILE A 88 16.86 -4.04 3.15
N CYS A 89 16.50 -3.26 4.17
CA CYS A 89 17.39 -2.95 5.29
C CYS A 89 17.87 -4.23 5.98
N SER A 90 16.98 -5.17 6.26
CA SER A 90 17.33 -6.44 6.92
C SER A 90 18.23 -7.36 6.06
N LEU A 91 18.16 -7.23 4.74
CA LEU A 91 18.97 -8.00 3.76
C LEU A 91 20.28 -7.28 3.40
N SER A 92 20.43 -6.02 3.82
CA SER A 92 21.62 -5.21 3.55
C SER A 92 22.70 -5.48 4.58
N HIS A 93 23.96 -5.47 4.11
CA HIS A 93 25.15 -5.56 4.99
C HIS A 93 25.76 -4.17 5.27
N GLN A 94 25.05 -3.10 4.93
CA GLN A 94 25.52 -1.73 5.17
C GLN A 94 25.29 -1.33 6.63
N GLU A 95 26.23 -0.63 7.22
CA GLU A 95 26.15 -0.16 8.62
C GLU A 95 24.92 0.74 8.86
N LYS A 96 24.59 1.59 7.86
CA LYS A 96 23.43 2.49 7.93
C LYS A 96 22.07 1.79 7.86
N ALA A 97 22.02 0.48 7.63
CA ALA A 97 20.75 -0.24 7.47
C ALA A 97 19.91 -0.22 8.76
N ILE A 98 20.56 -0.33 9.91
CA ILE A 98 19.88 -0.29 11.21
C ILE A 98 19.30 1.12 11.45
N ASP A 99 20.10 2.16 11.28
CA ASP A 99 19.69 3.54 11.52
C ASP A 99 18.55 3.94 10.57
N PHE A 100 18.66 3.57 9.29
CA PHE A 100 17.63 3.87 8.31
C PHE A 100 16.32 3.11 8.60
N SER A 101 16.40 1.85 9.00
CA SER A 101 15.21 1.08 9.39
C SER A 101 14.51 1.68 10.62
N GLN A 102 15.25 2.09 11.63
CA GLN A 102 14.70 2.74 12.81
C GLN A 102 14.08 4.09 12.49
N TRP A 103 14.71 4.87 11.61
CA TRP A 103 14.18 6.14 11.14
C TRP A 103 12.85 5.93 10.35
N LEU A 104 12.78 4.93 9.45
CA LEU A 104 11.55 4.60 8.73
C LEU A 104 10.41 4.24 9.68
N LEU A 105 10.68 3.40 10.68
CA LEU A 105 9.69 3.02 11.70
C LEU A 105 9.25 4.23 12.53
N ASN A 106 10.17 5.10 12.88
CA ASN A 106 9.86 6.29 13.67
C ASN A 106 8.97 7.26 12.89
N ILE A 107 9.29 7.51 11.62
CA ILE A 107 8.48 8.37 10.75
C ILE A 107 7.10 7.76 10.51
N SER A 108 7.01 6.46 10.28
CA SER A 108 5.71 5.81 10.08
C SER A 108 4.80 5.89 11.31
N ASN A 109 5.36 6.02 12.50
CA ASN A 109 4.59 6.15 13.74
C ASN A 109 4.25 7.61 14.10
N THR A 110 5.05 8.57 13.64
CA THR A 110 4.94 9.98 14.08
C THR A 110 4.36 10.91 13.02
N ASN A 111 4.47 10.56 11.74
CA ASN A 111 3.99 11.39 10.64
C ASN A 111 2.67 10.84 10.10
N GLU A 112 1.58 11.54 10.37
CA GLU A 112 0.23 11.14 9.93
C GLU A 112 0.11 10.94 8.40
N ASN A 113 0.93 11.63 7.61
CA ASN A 113 0.93 11.46 6.15
C ASN A 113 1.63 10.17 5.69
N ILE A 114 2.50 9.59 6.52
CA ILE A 114 3.25 8.36 6.21
C ILE A 114 2.67 7.18 6.98
N LYS A 115 1.82 7.45 7.97
CA LYS A 115 1.19 6.41 8.76
C LYS A 115 0.64 5.36 7.80
N VAL A 116 1.28 4.21 7.78
CA VAL A 116 0.69 3.01 7.19
C VAL A 116 -0.51 2.75 8.08
N ILE A 117 -1.67 3.02 7.53
CA ILE A 117 -2.93 2.78 8.20
C ILE A 117 -3.16 1.26 8.18
N ASN A 118 -2.32 0.55 8.92
CA ASN A 118 -2.68 -0.71 9.53
C ASN A 118 -3.21 -0.33 10.90
N SER A 119 -4.35 0.35 10.92
CA SER A 119 -4.92 0.68 12.18
C SER A 119 -5.33 -0.63 12.84
N ARG A 120 -5.14 -0.66 14.14
CA ARG A 120 -5.61 -1.77 14.97
C ARG A 120 -7.10 -2.06 14.70
N ASN A 121 -7.85 -1.04 14.36
CA ASN A 121 -9.27 -1.11 14.04
C ASN A 121 -9.54 -1.85 12.72
N GLU A 122 -8.79 -1.59 11.64
CA GLU A 122 -8.92 -2.34 10.38
C GLU A 122 -8.63 -3.83 10.60
N ILE A 123 -7.51 -4.14 11.28
CA ILE A 123 -7.11 -5.53 11.56
C ILE A 123 -8.17 -6.25 12.39
N GLU A 124 -8.66 -5.61 13.47
CA GLU A 124 -9.69 -6.17 14.33
C GLU A 124 -11.03 -6.33 13.59
N PHE A 125 -11.43 -5.32 12.83
CA PHE A 125 -12.64 -5.37 12.04
C PHE A 125 -12.56 -6.43 10.91
N MET A 126 -11.47 -6.47 10.15
CA MET A 126 -11.29 -7.46 9.08
C MET A 126 -11.25 -8.89 9.61
N LYS A 127 -10.73 -9.10 10.82
CA LYS A 127 -10.82 -10.39 11.50
C LYS A 127 -12.27 -10.75 11.79
N LEU A 128 -13.03 -9.84 12.39
CA LEU A 128 -14.44 -10.04 12.71
C LEU A 128 -15.27 -10.30 11.44
N LEU A 129 -15.01 -9.55 10.38
CA LEU A 129 -15.68 -9.74 9.08
C LEU A 129 -15.39 -11.12 8.49
N LYS A 130 -14.15 -11.58 8.56
CA LYS A 130 -13.77 -12.93 8.08
C LYS A 130 -14.46 -14.01 8.91
N ASP A 131 -14.45 -13.91 10.23
CA ASP A 131 -15.15 -14.85 11.13
C ASP A 131 -16.63 -14.94 10.77
N PHE A 132 -17.27 -13.79 10.47
CA PHE A 132 -18.66 -13.72 9.99
C PHE A 132 -18.84 -14.43 8.65
N LEU A 133 -17.97 -14.17 7.66
CA LEU A 133 -18.06 -14.78 6.33
C LEU A 133 -17.82 -16.29 6.37
N ASP A 134 -16.91 -16.75 7.23
CA ASP A 134 -16.59 -18.17 7.43
C ASP A 134 -17.79 -18.91 8.04
N GLU A 135 -18.52 -18.32 8.98
CA GLU A 135 -19.74 -18.88 9.56
C GLU A 135 -20.82 -19.12 8.48
N TYR A 136 -20.93 -18.19 7.53
CA TYR A 136 -21.86 -18.32 6.38
C TYR A 136 -21.26 -19.09 5.21
N LYS A 137 -20.04 -19.65 5.34
CA LYS A 137 -19.31 -20.42 4.31
C LYS A 137 -19.10 -19.65 3.00
N ILE A 138 -18.94 -18.32 3.10
CA ILE A 138 -18.74 -17.45 1.95
C ILE A 138 -17.26 -17.41 1.61
N LYS A 139 -16.92 -17.71 0.37
CA LYS A 139 -15.53 -17.68 -0.10
C LYS A 139 -15.07 -16.25 -0.39
N TYR A 140 -13.89 -15.91 0.13
CA TYR A 140 -13.28 -14.61 -0.09
C TYR A 140 -11.78 -14.73 -0.36
N ILE A 141 -11.22 -13.69 -0.95
CA ILE A 141 -9.77 -13.49 -1.11
C ILE A 141 -9.41 -12.15 -0.47
N GLN A 142 -8.54 -12.18 0.52
CA GLN A 142 -8.01 -10.97 1.17
C GLN A 142 -6.93 -10.35 0.29
N GLN A 143 -6.88 -9.00 0.25
CA GLN A 143 -5.93 -8.22 -0.53
C GLN A 143 -5.88 -8.67 -2.00
N TYR A 144 -7.08 -8.83 -2.59
CA TYR A 144 -7.23 -9.32 -3.95
C TYR A 144 -6.58 -8.37 -4.96
N LYS A 145 -5.58 -8.88 -5.68
CA LYS A 145 -4.87 -8.12 -6.72
C LYS A 145 -5.62 -8.21 -8.04
N PHE A 146 -5.98 -7.06 -8.58
CA PHE A 146 -6.58 -6.93 -9.89
C PHE A 146 -5.86 -5.85 -10.69
N GLU A 147 -5.07 -6.24 -11.68
CA GLU A 147 -4.19 -5.37 -12.46
C GLU A 147 -3.24 -4.55 -11.54
N ASN A 148 -3.41 -3.23 -11.52
CA ASN A 148 -2.64 -2.31 -10.67
C ASN A 148 -3.37 -1.92 -9.38
N TYR A 149 -4.50 -2.57 -9.09
CA TYR A 149 -5.33 -2.29 -7.93
C TYR A 149 -5.28 -3.43 -6.92
N ARG A 150 -5.58 -3.11 -5.69
CA ARG A 150 -5.73 -4.05 -4.58
C ARG A 150 -7.06 -3.76 -3.90
N ILE A 151 -7.84 -4.81 -3.66
CA ILE A 151 -9.13 -4.78 -2.97
C ILE A 151 -8.94 -5.48 -1.64
N ASP A 152 -9.38 -4.88 -0.52
CA ASP A 152 -9.13 -5.42 0.81
C ASP A 152 -9.74 -6.80 1.00
N LEU A 153 -10.98 -7.01 0.53
CA LEU A 153 -11.63 -8.31 0.54
C LEU A 153 -12.52 -8.48 -0.70
N TYR A 154 -12.36 -9.60 -1.41
CA TYR A 154 -13.17 -9.92 -2.58
C TYR A 154 -13.94 -11.22 -2.38
N LEU A 155 -15.27 -11.12 -2.38
CA LEU A 155 -16.18 -12.27 -2.29
C LEU A 155 -16.37 -12.86 -3.68
N THR A 156 -15.65 -13.94 -3.96
CA THR A 156 -15.48 -14.45 -5.33
C THR A 156 -16.76 -14.94 -5.98
N GLU A 157 -17.59 -15.66 -5.23
CA GLU A 157 -18.85 -16.25 -5.74
C GLU A 157 -19.96 -15.20 -5.88
N LEU A 158 -19.99 -14.24 -4.97
CA LEU A 158 -20.99 -13.16 -4.95
C LEU A 158 -20.57 -11.96 -5.81
N LYS A 159 -19.33 -11.93 -6.27
CA LYS A 159 -18.75 -10.81 -7.01
C LYS A 159 -18.93 -9.48 -6.26
N ILE A 160 -18.54 -9.46 -5.01
CA ILE A 160 -18.57 -8.26 -4.16
C ILE A 160 -17.14 -7.90 -3.77
N ALA A 161 -16.77 -6.66 -4.04
CA ALA A 161 -15.53 -6.04 -3.59
C ALA A 161 -15.83 -5.22 -2.33
N ILE A 162 -15.11 -5.49 -1.24
CA ILE A 162 -15.27 -4.77 0.03
C ILE A 162 -13.98 -4.02 0.31
N GLU A 163 -14.10 -2.75 0.63
CA GLU A 163 -13.01 -1.87 1.09
C GLU A 163 -13.38 -1.23 2.41
N TYR A 164 -12.40 -1.13 3.30
CA TYR A 164 -12.54 -0.50 4.60
C TYR A 164 -11.78 0.82 4.61
N ASP A 165 -12.55 1.91 4.65
CA ASP A 165 -12.01 3.25 4.63
C ASP A 165 -11.71 3.74 6.03
N GLU A 166 -10.42 3.99 6.31
CA GLU A 166 -9.97 4.64 7.54
C GLU A 166 -9.78 6.14 7.33
N GLU A 167 -10.18 6.92 8.34
CA GLU A 167 -10.02 8.39 8.39
C GLU A 167 -10.49 9.14 7.14
N GLY A 168 -11.55 8.64 6.47
CA GLY A 168 -12.28 9.39 5.44
C GLY A 168 -11.47 9.80 4.21
N HIS A 169 -10.49 8.99 3.77
CA HIS A 169 -9.72 9.22 2.52
C HIS A 169 -9.33 10.66 2.22
N LYS A 170 -8.88 11.42 3.20
CA LYS A 170 -8.54 12.85 3.09
C LYS A 170 -7.49 13.18 2.00
N TYR A 171 -6.87 12.16 1.42
CA TYR A 171 -5.69 12.33 0.56
C TYR A 171 -5.95 12.17 -0.93
N TYR A 172 -7.10 11.63 -1.35
CA TYR A 172 -7.42 11.49 -2.78
C TYR A 172 -8.57 12.38 -3.20
N PRO A 173 -8.50 12.98 -4.41
CA PRO A 173 -9.68 13.60 -5.00
C PRO A 173 -10.78 12.53 -5.15
N TYR A 174 -11.98 12.86 -4.70
CA TYR A 174 -13.18 12.01 -4.82
C TYR A 174 -13.34 11.41 -6.24
N GLU A 175 -13.09 12.21 -7.27
CA GLU A 175 -13.13 11.81 -8.67
C GLU A 175 -12.18 10.62 -9.01
N SER A 176 -11.02 10.53 -8.36
CA SER A 176 -10.07 9.43 -8.63
C SER A 176 -10.49 8.12 -8.00
N GLN A 177 -11.16 8.16 -6.86
CA GLN A 177 -11.71 6.97 -6.18
C GLN A 177 -12.93 6.44 -6.92
N GLU A 178 -13.86 7.33 -7.31
CA GLU A 178 -15.02 6.98 -8.10
C GLU A 178 -14.63 6.33 -9.44
N TYR A 179 -13.62 6.88 -10.11
CA TYR A 179 -13.08 6.29 -11.34
C TYR A 179 -12.52 4.88 -11.10
N ARG A 180 -11.74 4.70 -10.02
CA ARG A 180 -11.17 3.40 -9.64
C ARG A 180 -12.27 2.36 -9.40
N GLU A 181 -13.25 2.67 -8.58
CA GLU A 181 -14.37 1.77 -8.30
C GLU A 181 -15.15 1.41 -9.56
N LYS A 182 -15.51 2.40 -10.34
CA LYS A 182 -16.23 2.21 -11.60
C LYS A 182 -15.45 1.31 -12.55
N TYR A 183 -14.15 1.54 -12.67
CA TYR A 183 -13.29 0.72 -13.51
C TYR A 183 -13.24 -0.74 -13.04
N ILE A 184 -12.99 -0.97 -11.75
CA ILE A 184 -12.93 -2.32 -11.17
C ILE A 184 -14.29 -3.01 -11.28
N SER A 185 -15.36 -2.32 -10.89
CA SER A 185 -16.73 -2.85 -10.96
C SER A 185 -17.11 -3.30 -12.37
N GLN A 186 -16.80 -2.48 -13.37
CA GLN A 186 -17.08 -2.81 -14.77
C GLN A 186 -16.26 -4.00 -15.28
N LYS A 187 -14.98 -4.05 -14.93
CA LYS A 187 -14.05 -5.10 -15.41
C LYS A 187 -14.28 -6.45 -14.74
N LEU A 188 -14.51 -6.46 -13.44
CA LEU A 188 -14.81 -7.69 -12.69
C LEU A 188 -16.28 -8.07 -12.69
N GLY A 189 -17.16 -7.17 -13.13
CA GLY A 189 -18.61 -7.36 -13.03
C GLY A 189 -19.04 -7.51 -11.56
N CYS A 190 -18.44 -6.73 -10.67
CA CYS A 190 -18.66 -6.83 -9.22
C CYS A 190 -19.35 -5.59 -8.67
N LYS A 191 -20.04 -5.78 -7.53
CA LYS A 191 -20.53 -4.70 -6.68
C LYS A 191 -19.44 -4.24 -5.73
N PHE A 192 -19.33 -2.93 -5.50
CA PHE A 192 -18.43 -2.36 -4.48
C PHE A 192 -19.22 -2.05 -3.22
N ILE A 193 -18.62 -2.37 -2.06
CA ILE A 193 -19.09 -1.98 -0.73
C ILE A 193 -17.95 -1.26 -0.04
N ARG A 194 -18.19 -0.01 0.37
CA ARG A 194 -17.30 0.73 1.24
C ARG A 194 -17.81 0.70 2.66
N LEU A 195 -16.92 0.37 3.57
CA LEU A 195 -17.13 0.37 5.00
C LEU A 195 -16.30 1.48 5.61
N ASN A 196 -16.80 2.13 6.64
CA ASN A 196 -16.14 3.29 7.23
C ASN A 196 -15.77 3.01 8.69
N ASP A 197 -14.58 3.44 9.11
CA ASP A 197 -14.10 3.32 10.48
C ASP A 197 -14.87 4.20 11.49
N ASP A 198 -15.50 5.28 11.04
CA ASP A 198 -16.42 6.09 11.83
C ASP A 198 -17.71 5.34 12.22
N ASP A 199 -18.03 4.26 11.50
CA ASP A 199 -19.18 3.41 11.77
C ASP A 199 -18.82 2.30 12.76
N SER A 200 -19.78 1.92 13.62
CA SER A 200 -19.57 0.78 14.50
C SER A 200 -19.36 -0.52 13.71
N TYR A 201 -18.58 -1.45 14.25
CA TYR A 201 -18.38 -2.77 13.64
C TYR A 201 -19.71 -3.49 13.32
N GLY A 202 -20.69 -3.38 14.21
CA GLY A 202 -22.03 -3.95 14.01
C GLY A 202 -22.74 -3.33 12.80
N LYS A 203 -22.62 -2.02 12.59
CA LYS A 203 -23.19 -1.34 11.41
C LYS A 203 -22.52 -1.79 10.14
N ASN A 204 -21.19 -1.86 10.12
CA ASN A 204 -20.43 -2.33 8.97
C ASN A 204 -20.75 -3.79 8.62
N ILE A 205 -20.85 -4.68 9.61
CA ILE A 205 -21.30 -6.07 9.39
C ILE A 205 -22.74 -6.11 8.85
N ALA A 206 -23.65 -5.28 9.36
CA ALA A 206 -25.03 -5.22 8.88
C ALA A 206 -25.10 -4.72 7.41
N ILE A 207 -24.21 -3.83 6.98
CA ILE A 207 -24.13 -3.41 5.57
C ILE A 207 -23.75 -4.61 4.69
N VAL A 208 -22.71 -5.35 5.09
CA VAL A 208 -22.26 -6.52 4.33
C VAL A 208 -23.33 -7.62 4.34
N SER A 209 -23.95 -7.91 5.49
CA SER A 209 -24.97 -8.97 5.60
C SER A 209 -26.17 -8.76 4.69
N LYS A 210 -26.63 -7.52 4.48
CA LYS A 210 -27.73 -7.19 3.56
C LYS A 210 -27.45 -7.53 2.10
N GLU A 211 -26.20 -7.65 1.74
CA GLU A 211 -25.78 -7.96 0.38
C GLU A 211 -25.51 -9.46 0.17
N ILE A 212 -25.49 -10.21 1.26
CA ILE A 212 -25.11 -11.63 1.29
C ILE A 212 -26.33 -12.51 1.57
N ILE A 213 -27.26 -12.02 2.41
CA ILE A 213 -28.46 -12.71 2.85
C ILE A 213 -29.69 -12.10 2.16
#